data_c989264acaa35c228e976ac815fb932a
#
_entry.id   c989264acaa35c228e976ac815fb932a
#
_cell.length_a   1.000
_cell.length_b   1.000
_cell.length_c   1.000
_cell.angle_alpha   90.00
_cell.angle_beta   90.00
_cell.angle_gamma   90.00
#
_symmetry.space_group_name_H-M   'P 1'
#
loop_
_entity.id
_entity.type
_entity.pdbx_description
1 polymer ?
#
loop_
_entity_poly.entity_id
_entity_poly.type
_entity_poly.pdbx_seq_one_letter_code
_entity_poly.pdbx_strand_id
1 'polypeptide(L)'
;MMKKLISGLVLLAMLACLVLPAAAAEPTALPMTVAEAVDGVSAYCTAAMQAAGTYSDWSILQLARSGNLTDAMRQDYLASLAEKLRACGGVLDKSYYTQYSRTILALTACGENARDFAGYDLTAPLANYDQTVWQGVNGAAFALIAMDSVSYGFAASGSNSRARLVAYLLAQELPGGGWDYSGKAADPDQTAMVLQALAPYRTQANVSAAIDRALNVLSGMQKDDGSFDAWGASSSESISQVLVALCALGIDPAKDSRFVRANGAWLVSALMSFRVQTETGLAFGHTNRTANYMATEQAGYALAAYERFLAGQPALYTMTDTTYGAHTCVRYRDTARHWAQPYVCAVTEQGLMNGVGNDCFDPEGTLNRAMLATILWRASGSPAADGGSFSDVPAGQWYSTAVSWAQQSGIVQGVGENRFAPMDSITREQLAVMLWRASGSPGSTQSLAAFPDAGTCSNWASTALAWAVERGILNGMDGRLAPGGTATRAQAAAMLTRYLQ
;
A
#
# COMPACT_ATOMS: atom_id res chain seq x y z
N MET A 1 39.82 32.77 77.01
CA MET A 1 38.47 33.28 76.72
C MET A 1 38.07 32.83 75.32
N MET A 2 37.33 31.74 75.25
CA MET A 2 36.96 31.10 73.98
C MET A 2 35.54 31.50 73.65
N LYS A 3 35.33 32.14 72.52
CA LYS A 3 34.02 32.33 71.99
C LYS A 3 33.72 31.13 71.05
N LYS A 4 32.72 30.37 71.44
CA LYS A 4 32.20 29.25 70.56
C LYS A 4 31.34 29.82 69.47
N LEU A 5 31.74 29.55 68.26
CA LEU A 5 30.88 29.70 67.01
C LEU A 5 29.95 28.51 67.00
N ILE A 6 28.65 28.77 66.96
CA ILE A 6 27.63 27.80 66.64
C ILE A 6 27.33 27.99 65.18
N SER A 7 27.73 27.02 64.35
CA SER A 7 27.30 26.90 62.94
C SER A 7 25.93 26.26 62.89
N GLY A 8 24.93 27.07 62.54
CA GLY A 8 23.59 26.53 62.19
C GLY A 8 23.59 25.90 60.80
N LEU A 9 23.43 24.60 60.78
CA LEU A 9 23.18 23.85 59.52
C LEU A 9 21.69 24.03 59.19
N VAL A 10 21.41 24.88 58.21
CA VAL A 10 20.07 24.94 57.58
C VAL A 10 19.96 23.77 56.61
N LEU A 11 19.25 22.76 57.04
CA LEU A 11 18.87 21.64 56.18
C LEU A 11 17.76 22.12 55.21
N LEU A 12 18.15 22.49 53.98
CA LEU A 12 17.19 22.79 52.92
C LEU A 12 16.65 21.45 52.40
N ALA A 13 15.50 21.03 52.91
CA ALA A 13 14.75 19.91 52.36
C ALA A 13 14.21 20.33 50.98
N MET A 14 14.91 19.99 49.91
CA MET A 14 14.33 20.01 48.58
C MET A 14 13.27 18.91 48.51
N LEU A 15 12.01 19.28 48.66
CA LEU A 15 10.88 18.46 48.25
C LEU A 15 10.94 18.40 46.73
N ALA A 16 11.64 17.40 46.19
CA ALA A 16 11.44 17.00 44.79
C ALA A 16 10.00 16.47 44.72
N CYS A 17 9.07 17.30 44.28
CA CYS A 17 7.79 16.82 43.76
C CYS A 17 8.12 15.93 42.59
N LEU A 18 8.23 14.64 42.82
CA LEU A 18 8.08 13.63 41.78
C LEU A 18 6.67 13.82 41.22
N VAL A 19 6.55 14.60 40.14
CA VAL A 19 5.37 14.58 39.31
C VAL A 19 5.41 13.19 38.68
N LEU A 20 4.79 12.21 39.35
CA LEU A 20 4.45 10.96 38.72
C LEU A 20 3.63 11.35 37.47
N PRO A 21 3.96 10.85 36.26
CA PRO A 21 3.10 11.07 35.14
C PRO A 21 1.70 10.62 35.56
N ALA A 22 0.72 11.50 35.44
CA ALA A 22 -0.67 11.14 35.68
C ALA A 22 -0.94 9.86 34.92
N ALA A 23 -1.40 8.83 35.61
CA ALA A 23 -1.80 7.60 34.95
C ALA A 23 -2.79 7.99 33.86
N ALA A 24 -2.58 7.48 32.64
CA ALA A 24 -3.52 7.73 31.54
C ALA A 24 -4.92 7.32 32.02
N ALA A 25 -5.91 8.16 31.72
CA ALA A 25 -7.28 7.86 32.14
C ALA A 25 -7.73 6.57 31.44
N GLU A 26 -8.43 5.72 32.17
CA GLU A 26 -9.01 4.51 31.58
C GLU A 26 -10.11 4.90 30.57
N PRO A 27 -10.14 4.30 29.38
CA PRO A 27 -11.14 4.61 28.37
C PRO A 27 -12.55 4.23 28.85
N THR A 28 -13.51 5.09 28.62
CA THR A 28 -14.92 4.86 28.96
C THR A 28 -15.42 3.57 28.29
N ALA A 29 -16.04 2.69 29.06
CA ALA A 29 -16.62 1.45 28.57
C ALA A 29 -17.73 1.73 27.51
N LEU A 30 -17.74 0.92 26.47
CA LEU A 30 -18.73 1.05 25.41
C LEU A 30 -20.07 0.38 25.81
N PRO A 31 -21.19 0.89 25.29
CA PRO A 31 -22.52 0.31 25.57
C PRO A 31 -22.75 -1.04 24.89
N MET A 32 -21.93 -1.40 23.92
CA MET A 32 -21.87 -2.67 23.18
C MET A 32 -20.45 -2.87 22.68
N THR A 33 -20.10 -4.06 22.26
CA THR A 33 -18.81 -4.32 21.64
C THR A 33 -18.72 -3.67 20.26
N VAL A 34 -17.49 -3.47 19.76
CA VAL A 34 -17.26 -2.93 18.41
C VAL A 34 -17.85 -3.87 17.36
N ALA A 35 -17.67 -5.18 17.53
CA ALA A 35 -18.24 -6.20 16.62
C ALA A 35 -19.77 -6.13 16.55
N GLU A 36 -20.47 -6.08 17.69
CA GLU A 36 -21.94 -5.90 17.71
C GLU A 36 -22.38 -4.61 17.01
N ALA A 37 -21.62 -3.53 17.14
CA ALA A 37 -21.91 -2.28 16.45
C ALA A 37 -21.69 -2.40 14.94
N VAL A 38 -20.60 -3.05 14.51
CA VAL A 38 -20.31 -3.32 13.08
C VAL A 38 -21.42 -4.18 12.46
N ASP A 39 -21.83 -5.23 13.13
CA ASP A 39 -22.93 -6.11 12.66
C ASP A 39 -24.26 -5.34 12.58
N GLY A 40 -24.57 -4.53 13.58
CA GLY A 40 -25.77 -3.71 13.59
C GLY A 40 -25.82 -2.69 12.46
N VAL A 41 -24.69 -2.02 12.17
CA VAL A 41 -24.57 -1.09 11.02
C VAL A 41 -24.66 -1.85 9.70
N SER A 42 -24.03 -3.00 9.61
CA SER A 42 -24.09 -3.85 8.41
C SER A 42 -25.52 -4.26 8.08
N ALA A 43 -26.30 -4.64 9.09
CA ALA A 43 -27.71 -4.98 8.93
C ALA A 43 -28.54 -3.78 8.45
N TYR A 44 -28.35 -2.60 9.05
CA TYR A 44 -29.03 -1.37 8.64
C TYR A 44 -28.71 -0.98 7.19
N CYS A 45 -27.42 -0.92 6.82
CA CYS A 45 -26.98 -0.54 5.47
C CYS A 45 -27.50 -1.54 4.42
N THR A 46 -27.46 -2.85 4.73
CA THR A 46 -28.01 -3.91 3.88
C THR A 46 -29.49 -3.69 3.62
N ALA A 47 -30.29 -3.51 4.66
CA ALA A 47 -31.73 -3.29 4.54
C ALA A 47 -32.06 -2.00 3.77
N ALA A 48 -31.30 -0.93 4.02
CA ALA A 48 -31.50 0.35 3.34
C ALA A 48 -31.19 0.26 1.83
N MET A 49 -30.11 -0.40 1.44
CA MET A 49 -29.77 -0.62 0.02
C MET A 49 -30.79 -1.50 -0.69
N GLN A 50 -31.27 -2.57 -0.03
CA GLN A 50 -32.30 -3.44 -0.57
C GLN A 50 -33.63 -2.69 -0.76
N ALA A 51 -34.03 -1.89 0.22
CA ALA A 51 -35.27 -1.08 0.12
C ALA A 51 -35.18 -0.01 -0.98
N ALA A 52 -33.98 0.58 -1.18
CA ALA A 52 -33.77 1.59 -2.22
C ALA A 52 -33.56 0.99 -3.61
N GLY A 53 -33.20 -0.28 -3.73
CA GLY A 53 -32.81 -0.91 -5.00
C GLY A 53 -31.54 -0.30 -5.60
N THR A 54 -30.69 0.32 -4.78
CA THR A 54 -29.44 0.97 -5.20
C THR A 54 -28.32 0.66 -4.22
N TYR A 55 -27.08 0.68 -4.70
CA TYR A 55 -25.90 0.33 -3.90
C TYR A 55 -25.01 1.56 -3.68
N SER A 56 -24.55 1.73 -2.44
CA SER A 56 -23.54 2.72 -2.09
C SER A 56 -22.16 2.09 -2.07
N ASP A 57 -21.21 2.70 -2.74
CA ASP A 57 -19.79 2.28 -2.75
C ASP A 57 -19.23 2.20 -1.31
N TRP A 58 -19.62 3.15 -0.43
CA TRP A 58 -19.12 3.17 0.97
C TRP A 58 -19.73 2.06 1.82
N SER A 59 -21.03 1.78 1.67
CA SER A 59 -21.65 0.65 2.37
C SER A 59 -21.09 -0.69 1.88
N ILE A 60 -20.88 -0.85 0.58
CA ILE A 60 -20.24 -2.06 0.03
C ILE A 60 -18.81 -2.22 0.56
N LEU A 61 -18.03 -1.15 0.59
CA LEU A 61 -16.68 -1.16 1.20
C LEU A 61 -16.76 -1.61 2.67
N GLN A 62 -17.64 -1.00 3.47
CA GLN A 62 -17.81 -1.33 4.88
C GLN A 62 -18.16 -2.81 5.07
N LEU A 63 -19.18 -3.30 4.34
CA LEU A 63 -19.61 -4.70 4.41
C LEU A 63 -18.50 -5.67 4.00
N ALA A 64 -17.75 -5.36 2.93
CA ALA A 64 -16.66 -6.20 2.48
C ALA A 64 -15.51 -6.24 3.50
N ARG A 65 -15.17 -5.07 4.07
CA ARG A 65 -14.04 -4.98 5.01
C ARG A 65 -14.36 -5.50 6.41
N SER A 66 -15.62 -5.61 6.78
CA SER A 66 -16.09 -6.25 8.02
C SER A 66 -16.43 -7.75 7.85
N GLY A 67 -16.37 -8.28 6.62
CA GLY A 67 -16.75 -9.68 6.36
C GLY A 67 -18.27 -9.92 6.29
N ASN A 68 -19.08 -8.87 6.28
CA ASN A 68 -20.54 -8.93 6.28
C ASN A 68 -21.16 -8.83 4.87
N LEU A 69 -20.34 -8.69 3.82
CA LEU A 69 -20.81 -8.67 2.43
C LEU A 69 -21.14 -10.09 1.96
N THR A 70 -22.42 -10.37 1.70
CA THR A 70 -22.83 -11.65 1.14
C THR A 70 -22.46 -11.77 -0.34
N ASP A 71 -22.23 -13.00 -0.84
CA ASP A 71 -21.95 -13.23 -2.26
C ASP A 71 -23.07 -12.73 -3.17
N ALA A 72 -24.34 -12.88 -2.78
CA ALA A 72 -25.47 -12.39 -3.53
C ALA A 72 -25.41 -10.86 -3.68
N MET A 73 -25.23 -10.12 -2.58
CA MET A 73 -25.14 -8.66 -2.60
C MET A 73 -23.91 -8.18 -3.37
N ARG A 74 -22.77 -8.88 -3.24
CA ARG A 74 -21.58 -8.60 -4.04
C ARG A 74 -21.86 -8.71 -5.54
N GLN A 75 -22.51 -9.79 -5.97
CA GLN A 75 -22.86 -10.02 -7.36
C GLN A 75 -23.84 -8.97 -7.89
N ASP A 76 -24.87 -8.63 -7.12
CA ASP A 76 -25.86 -7.61 -7.49
C ASP A 76 -25.20 -6.22 -7.63
N TYR A 77 -24.34 -5.83 -6.68
CA TYR A 77 -23.57 -4.60 -6.77
C TYR A 77 -22.68 -4.56 -8.03
N LEU A 78 -21.92 -5.63 -8.29
CA LEU A 78 -21.05 -5.71 -9.45
C LEU A 78 -21.85 -5.66 -10.78
N ALA A 79 -22.98 -6.32 -10.85
CA ALA A 79 -23.85 -6.29 -12.02
C ALA A 79 -24.42 -4.88 -12.26
N SER A 80 -24.93 -4.22 -11.20
CA SER A 80 -25.46 -2.85 -11.25
C SER A 80 -24.36 -1.84 -11.66
N LEU A 81 -23.15 -1.96 -11.10
CA LEU A 81 -22.04 -1.10 -11.45
C LEU A 81 -21.60 -1.32 -12.91
N ALA A 82 -21.55 -2.57 -13.38
CA ALA A 82 -21.22 -2.86 -14.77
C ALA A 82 -22.23 -2.27 -15.76
N GLU A 83 -23.53 -2.31 -15.43
CA GLU A 83 -24.59 -1.69 -16.22
C GLU A 83 -24.43 -0.17 -16.25
N LYS A 84 -24.22 0.47 -15.08
CA LYS A 84 -23.94 1.90 -14.95
C LYS A 84 -22.75 2.34 -15.81
N LEU A 85 -21.64 1.58 -15.76
CA LEU A 85 -20.44 1.88 -16.54
C LEU A 85 -20.68 1.80 -18.05
N ARG A 86 -21.43 0.80 -18.51
CA ARG A 86 -21.80 0.71 -19.92
C ARG A 86 -22.68 1.89 -20.35
N ALA A 87 -23.65 2.26 -19.52
CA ALA A 87 -24.57 3.38 -19.80
C ALA A 87 -23.84 4.73 -19.88
N CYS A 88 -22.80 4.95 -19.08
CA CYS A 88 -22.04 6.20 -19.09
C CYS A 88 -20.71 6.13 -19.87
N GLY A 89 -20.44 5.03 -20.59
CA GLY A 89 -19.21 4.85 -21.35
C GLY A 89 -17.95 4.86 -20.48
N GLY A 90 -18.04 4.41 -19.23
CA GLY A 90 -16.94 4.41 -18.25
C GLY A 90 -16.68 5.75 -17.56
N VAL A 91 -17.43 6.81 -17.90
CA VAL A 91 -17.26 8.15 -17.31
C VAL A 91 -18.19 8.31 -16.12
N LEU A 92 -17.70 8.01 -14.90
CA LEU A 92 -18.46 8.12 -13.66
C LEU A 92 -18.81 9.58 -13.32
N ASP A 93 -17.85 10.48 -13.49
CA ASP A 93 -18.03 11.91 -13.31
C ASP A 93 -16.96 12.67 -14.12
N LYS A 94 -17.30 13.86 -14.63
CA LYS A 94 -16.39 14.70 -15.43
C LYS A 94 -15.54 15.65 -14.57
N SER A 95 -15.95 15.92 -13.34
CA SER A 95 -15.36 16.91 -12.46
C SER A 95 -14.98 16.33 -11.09
N TYR A 96 -15.81 15.47 -10.51
CA TYR A 96 -15.60 14.93 -9.16
C TYR A 96 -14.88 13.57 -9.20
N TYR A 97 -13.57 13.62 -9.29
CA TYR A 97 -12.74 12.40 -9.43
C TYR A 97 -12.69 11.53 -8.17
N THR A 98 -13.15 12.04 -7.03
CA THR A 98 -13.44 11.22 -5.85
C THR A 98 -14.50 10.15 -6.09
N GLN A 99 -15.35 10.30 -7.13
CA GLN A 99 -16.28 9.25 -7.57
C GLN A 99 -15.51 8.00 -8.04
N TYR A 100 -14.45 8.19 -8.85
CA TYR A 100 -13.59 7.08 -9.27
C TYR A 100 -12.89 6.46 -8.07
N SER A 101 -12.31 7.28 -7.17
CA SER A 101 -11.59 6.80 -6.01
C SER A 101 -12.44 5.89 -5.12
N ARG A 102 -13.67 6.29 -4.79
CA ARG A 102 -14.55 5.46 -3.94
C ARG A 102 -15.01 4.19 -4.66
N THR A 103 -15.33 4.24 -5.96
CA THR A 103 -15.71 3.06 -6.73
C THR A 103 -14.55 2.07 -6.87
N ILE A 104 -13.31 2.58 -7.06
CA ILE A 104 -12.09 1.75 -7.03
C ILE A 104 -11.96 1.03 -5.69
N LEU A 105 -12.15 1.74 -4.57
CA LEU A 105 -12.07 1.15 -3.23
C LEU A 105 -13.14 0.07 -3.01
N ALA A 106 -14.39 0.32 -3.41
CA ALA A 106 -15.47 -0.66 -3.28
C ALA A 106 -15.22 -1.91 -4.14
N LEU A 107 -14.81 -1.74 -5.41
CA LEU A 107 -14.44 -2.84 -6.29
C LEU A 107 -13.29 -3.67 -5.73
N THR A 108 -12.22 -3.00 -5.28
CA THR A 108 -11.05 -3.67 -4.71
C THR A 108 -11.42 -4.44 -3.45
N ALA A 109 -12.30 -3.88 -2.60
CA ALA A 109 -12.81 -4.56 -1.42
C ALA A 109 -13.65 -5.80 -1.77
N CYS A 110 -14.37 -5.76 -2.90
CA CYS A 110 -15.08 -6.91 -3.47
C CYS A 110 -14.15 -7.96 -4.10
N GLY A 111 -12.85 -7.72 -4.15
CA GLY A 111 -11.88 -8.61 -4.77
C GLY A 111 -11.77 -8.48 -6.29
N GLU A 112 -12.22 -7.36 -6.86
CA GLU A 112 -12.23 -7.09 -8.29
C GLU A 112 -11.08 -6.16 -8.72
N ASN A 113 -10.69 -6.27 -10.00
CA ASN A 113 -9.68 -5.41 -10.60
C ASN A 113 -10.29 -4.11 -11.15
N ALA A 114 -10.07 -2.98 -10.47
CA ALA A 114 -10.58 -1.69 -10.93
C ALA A 114 -9.92 -1.20 -12.24
N ARG A 115 -8.81 -1.79 -12.68
CA ARG A 115 -8.17 -1.47 -13.97
C ARG A 115 -8.78 -2.20 -15.16
N ASP A 116 -9.58 -3.23 -14.89
CA ASP A 116 -10.25 -4.00 -15.93
C ASP A 116 -11.57 -4.55 -15.40
N PHE A 117 -12.51 -3.64 -15.13
CA PHE A 117 -13.84 -4.02 -14.71
C PHE A 117 -14.87 -3.63 -15.77
N ALA A 118 -15.64 -4.59 -16.23
CA ALA A 118 -16.63 -4.44 -17.30
C ALA A 118 -16.07 -3.82 -18.62
N GLY A 119 -14.75 -3.99 -18.85
CA GLY A 119 -14.03 -3.44 -20.01
C GLY A 119 -13.52 -2.01 -19.83
N TYR A 120 -13.59 -1.44 -18.62
CA TYR A 120 -13.14 -0.08 -18.31
C TYR A 120 -11.99 -0.08 -17.27
N ASP A 121 -11.02 0.83 -17.46
CA ASP A 121 -9.98 1.13 -16.47
C ASP A 121 -10.43 2.34 -15.65
N LEU A 122 -10.93 2.11 -14.44
CA LEU A 122 -11.39 3.18 -13.54
C LEU A 122 -10.25 3.94 -12.88
N THR A 123 -9.01 3.43 -12.95
CA THR A 123 -7.84 4.12 -12.42
C THR A 123 -7.28 5.14 -13.43
N ALA A 124 -7.57 4.98 -14.73
CA ALA A 124 -7.03 5.84 -15.78
C ALA A 124 -7.38 7.34 -15.60
N PRO A 125 -8.59 7.74 -15.18
CA PRO A 125 -8.89 9.16 -14.92
C PRO A 125 -8.02 9.77 -13.84
N LEU A 126 -7.65 9.03 -12.78
CA LEU A 126 -6.79 9.51 -11.70
C LEU A 126 -5.36 9.81 -12.14
N ALA A 127 -4.95 9.39 -13.34
CA ALA A 127 -3.68 9.75 -13.96
C ALA A 127 -3.63 11.21 -14.46
N ASN A 128 -4.76 11.92 -14.49
CA ASN A 128 -4.81 13.36 -14.76
C ASN A 128 -4.67 14.14 -13.44
N TYR A 129 -3.51 14.77 -13.26
CA TYR A 129 -3.22 15.51 -12.03
C TYR A 129 -4.17 16.68 -11.78
N ASP A 130 -4.36 17.54 -12.76
CA ASP A 130 -5.12 18.79 -12.59
C ASP A 130 -6.59 18.51 -12.21
N GLN A 131 -7.18 17.49 -12.83
CA GLN A 131 -8.52 17.05 -12.50
C GLN A 131 -8.58 16.35 -11.11
N THR A 132 -7.54 15.59 -10.76
CA THR A 132 -7.47 14.93 -9.46
C THR A 132 -7.40 15.93 -8.31
N VAL A 133 -6.59 16.99 -8.44
CA VAL A 133 -6.45 18.02 -7.39
C VAL A 133 -7.49 19.12 -7.48
N TRP A 134 -8.40 19.10 -8.46
CA TRP A 134 -9.46 20.09 -8.60
C TRP A 134 -10.38 20.17 -7.37
N GLN A 135 -10.59 19.03 -6.68
CA GLN A 135 -11.30 18.97 -5.40
C GLN A 135 -10.40 19.28 -4.18
N GLY A 136 -9.28 19.98 -4.36
CA GLY A 136 -8.34 20.30 -3.30
C GLY A 136 -7.70 19.06 -2.67
N VAL A 137 -7.42 19.14 -1.37
CA VAL A 137 -6.79 18.05 -0.62
C VAL A 137 -7.63 16.77 -0.60
N ASN A 138 -8.95 16.88 -0.63
CA ASN A 138 -9.87 15.75 -0.67
C ASN A 138 -9.67 14.90 -1.94
N GLY A 139 -9.60 15.55 -3.11
CA GLY A 139 -9.34 14.86 -4.38
C GLY A 139 -7.99 14.13 -4.38
N ALA A 140 -6.95 14.83 -3.94
CA ALA A 140 -5.60 14.28 -3.85
C ALA A 140 -5.50 13.11 -2.87
N ALA A 141 -6.09 13.25 -1.66
CA ALA A 141 -6.06 12.24 -0.62
C ALA A 141 -6.77 10.95 -1.06
N PHE A 142 -8.01 11.05 -1.56
CA PHE A 142 -8.74 9.86 -1.98
C PHE A 142 -8.17 9.20 -3.24
N ALA A 143 -7.57 9.96 -4.16
CA ALA A 143 -6.86 9.37 -5.28
C ALA A 143 -5.65 8.55 -4.79
N LEU A 144 -4.89 9.07 -3.82
CA LEU A 144 -3.74 8.38 -3.24
C LEU A 144 -4.19 7.12 -2.50
N ILE A 145 -5.23 7.21 -1.64
CA ILE A 145 -5.82 6.07 -0.92
C ILE A 145 -6.29 4.98 -1.90
N ALA A 146 -7.01 5.36 -2.96
CA ALA A 146 -7.51 4.41 -3.95
C ALA A 146 -6.38 3.71 -4.70
N MET A 147 -5.37 4.47 -5.15
CA MET A 147 -4.23 3.92 -5.88
C MET A 147 -3.32 3.06 -4.99
N ASP A 148 -3.28 3.32 -3.67
CA ASP A 148 -2.48 2.57 -2.72
C ASP A 148 -3.19 1.33 -2.15
N SER A 149 -4.50 1.21 -2.35
CA SER A 149 -5.31 0.12 -1.77
C SER A 149 -4.75 -1.29 -2.08
N VAL A 150 -4.25 -1.48 -3.30
CA VAL A 150 -3.49 -2.67 -3.76
C VAL A 150 -2.30 -2.26 -4.64
N SER A 151 -1.76 -1.06 -4.44
CA SER A 151 -0.63 -0.51 -5.22
C SER A 151 -0.91 -0.40 -6.73
N TYR A 152 -2.09 0.06 -7.13
CA TYR A 152 -2.40 0.38 -8.53
C TYR A 152 -1.37 1.37 -9.11
N GLY A 153 -0.80 1.07 -10.28
CA GLY A 153 0.09 2.00 -10.98
C GLY A 153 -0.69 3.14 -11.65
N PHE A 154 -0.12 4.35 -11.72
CA PHE A 154 -0.66 5.41 -12.58
C PHE A 154 -0.35 5.13 -14.05
N ALA A 155 -1.25 5.52 -14.97
CA ALA A 155 -1.02 5.34 -16.40
C ALA A 155 0.25 6.11 -16.86
N ALA A 156 1.04 5.47 -17.74
CA ALA A 156 2.32 6.02 -18.21
C ALA A 156 2.19 7.36 -18.94
N SER A 157 1.07 7.54 -19.65
CA SER A 157 0.75 8.79 -20.38
C SER A 157 0.17 9.89 -19.50
N GLY A 158 -0.05 9.60 -18.19
CA GLY A 158 -0.66 10.54 -17.26
C GLY A 158 0.33 11.56 -16.69
N SER A 159 -0.21 12.66 -16.20
CA SER A 159 0.55 13.73 -15.52
C SER A 159 0.65 13.51 -14.00
N ASN A 160 0.00 12.49 -13.44
CA ASN A 160 -0.10 12.24 -12.00
C ASN A 160 0.85 11.13 -11.53
N SER A 161 1.25 11.21 -10.26
CA SER A 161 2.04 10.17 -9.59
C SER A 161 1.86 10.27 -8.07
N ARG A 162 2.21 9.21 -7.34
CA ARG A 162 2.25 9.20 -5.87
C ARG A 162 3.09 10.33 -5.29
N ALA A 163 4.31 10.48 -5.80
CA ALA A 163 5.21 11.53 -5.35
C ALA A 163 4.61 12.93 -5.55
N ARG A 164 3.91 13.15 -6.67
CA ARG A 164 3.27 14.44 -6.96
C ARG A 164 2.08 14.71 -6.04
N LEU A 165 1.26 13.70 -5.74
CA LEU A 165 0.14 13.83 -4.80
C LEU A 165 0.63 14.04 -3.36
N VAL A 166 1.63 13.28 -2.90
CA VAL A 166 2.25 13.49 -1.58
C VAL A 166 2.82 14.91 -1.48
N ALA A 167 3.57 15.36 -2.49
CA ALA A 167 4.12 16.73 -2.51
C ALA A 167 3.02 17.80 -2.49
N TYR A 168 1.91 17.58 -3.22
CA TYR A 168 0.76 18.46 -3.19
C TYR A 168 0.14 18.55 -1.79
N LEU A 169 -0.14 17.39 -1.14
CA LEU A 169 -0.72 17.36 0.19
C LEU A 169 0.16 18.08 1.21
N LEU A 170 1.49 17.85 1.18
CA LEU A 170 2.42 18.54 2.06
C LEU A 170 2.47 20.05 1.79
N ALA A 171 2.35 20.48 0.53
CA ALA A 171 2.32 21.91 0.18
C ALA A 171 1.03 22.62 0.61
N GLN A 172 -0.06 21.90 0.85
CA GLN A 172 -1.33 22.44 1.36
C GLN A 172 -1.42 22.37 2.89
N GLU A 173 -0.40 21.88 3.59
CA GLU A 173 -0.39 21.88 5.05
C GLU A 173 -0.41 23.32 5.58
N LEU A 174 -1.27 23.58 6.57
CA LEU A 174 -1.37 24.86 7.22
C LEU A 174 -0.14 25.14 8.11
N PRO A 175 0.26 26.41 8.34
CA PRO A 175 1.43 26.75 9.14
C PRO A 175 1.44 26.17 10.55
N GLY A 176 0.26 25.94 11.16
CA GLY A 176 0.09 25.29 12.46
C GLY A 176 -0.02 23.77 12.42
N GLY A 177 0.02 23.17 11.24
CA GLY A 177 -0.29 21.78 10.98
C GLY A 177 -1.76 21.54 10.62
N GLY A 178 -2.04 20.36 10.02
CA GLY A 178 -3.38 20.00 9.56
C GLY A 178 -3.78 20.65 8.24
N TRP A 179 -4.98 20.34 7.78
CA TRP A 179 -5.51 20.75 6.47
C TRP A 179 -6.94 21.24 6.59
N ASP A 180 -7.32 22.06 5.61
CA ASP A 180 -8.66 22.59 5.45
C ASP A 180 -8.96 22.84 3.97
N TYR A 181 -10.23 22.83 3.62
CA TYR A 181 -10.70 23.15 2.26
C TYR A 181 -10.43 24.60 1.88
N SER A 182 -10.58 25.53 2.83
CA SER A 182 -10.43 26.97 2.60
C SER A 182 -9.00 27.49 2.84
N GLY A 183 -8.12 26.68 3.40
CA GLY A 183 -6.75 27.07 3.76
C GLY A 183 -6.64 28.04 4.93
N LYS A 184 -7.66 28.14 5.78
CA LYS A 184 -7.71 29.15 6.87
C LYS A 184 -7.44 28.57 8.25
N ALA A 185 -8.11 27.48 8.59
CA ALA A 185 -7.98 26.81 9.91
C ALA A 185 -8.17 25.31 9.71
N ALA A 186 -7.38 24.49 10.39
CA ALA A 186 -7.46 23.06 10.26
C ALA A 186 -8.88 22.56 10.56
N ASP A 187 -9.35 21.67 9.71
CA ASP A 187 -10.63 20.98 9.82
C ASP A 187 -10.37 19.50 10.19
N PRO A 188 -11.11 18.90 11.13
CA PRO A 188 -10.84 17.53 11.55
C PRO A 188 -11.02 16.50 10.42
N ASP A 189 -12.03 16.68 9.53
CA ASP A 189 -12.31 15.76 8.45
C ASP A 189 -11.20 15.78 7.40
N GLN A 190 -10.84 16.99 6.92
CA GLN A 190 -9.80 17.17 5.91
C GLN A 190 -8.44 16.71 6.43
N THR A 191 -8.12 17.08 7.69
CA THR A 191 -6.88 16.66 8.34
C THR A 191 -6.81 15.14 8.45
N ALA A 192 -7.89 14.49 8.90
CA ALA A 192 -7.94 13.04 9.03
C ALA A 192 -7.86 12.31 7.67
N MET A 193 -8.55 12.81 6.64
CA MET A 193 -8.46 12.24 5.27
C MET A 193 -7.04 12.31 4.71
N VAL A 194 -6.34 13.43 4.91
CA VAL A 194 -4.95 13.56 4.49
C VAL A 194 -4.03 12.63 5.29
N LEU A 195 -4.25 12.48 6.60
CA LEU A 195 -3.49 11.52 7.41
C LEU A 195 -3.67 10.07 6.94
N GLN A 196 -4.88 9.67 6.55
CA GLN A 196 -5.14 8.36 5.96
C GLN A 196 -4.32 8.14 4.68
N ALA A 197 -4.27 9.16 3.81
CA ALA A 197 -3.52 9.12 2.56
C ALA A 197 -2.01 9.11 2.77
N LEU A 198 -1.50 9.80 3.78
CA LEU A 198 -0.08 9.90 4.08
C LEU A 198 0.47 8.75 4.93
N ALA A 199 -0.39 7.95 5.57
CA ALA A 199 0.02 6.87 6.46
C ALA A 199 1.03 5.87 5.84
N PRO A 200 0.91 5.44 4.56
CA PRO A 200 1.89 4.57 3.91
C PRO A 200 3.27 5.21 3.71
N TYR A 201 3.35 6.54 3.74
CA TYR A 201 4.57 7.32 3.47
C TYR A 201 5.27 7.83 4.73
N ARG A 202 4.83 7.43 5.93
CA ARG A 202 5.36 7.89 7.23
C ARG A 202 6.85 7.64 7.47
N THR A 203 7.50 6.80 6.66
CA THR A 203 8.95 6.59 6.72
C THR A 203 9.74 7.75 6.09
N GLN A 204 9.10 8.62 5.31
CA GLN A 204 9.72 9.83 4.77
C GLN A 204 9.72 10.91 5.86
N ALA A 205 10.88 11.50 6.15
CA ALA A 205 11.04 12.42 7.28
C ALA A 205 10.10 13.65 7.24
N ASN A 206 9.89 14.22 6.06
CA ASN A 206 8.97 15.35 5.86
C ASN A 206 7.49 14.95 6.05
N VAL A 207 7.11 13.76 5.63
CA VAL A 207 5.76 13.21 5.84
C VAL A 207 5.54 12.89 7.31
N SER A 208 6.51 12.23 7.99
CA SER A 208 6.43 11.95 9.42
C SER A 208 6.22 13.23 10.23
N ALA A 209 7.00 14.27 9.94
CA ALA A 209 6.89 15.55 10.63
C ALA A 209 5.51 16.22 10.43
N ALA A 210 4.92 16.13 9.23
CA ALA A 210 3.58 16.64 8.94
C ALA A 210 2.50 15.84 9.69
N ILE A 211 2.62 14.50 9.72
CA ILE A 211 1.73 13.61 10.50
C ILE A 211 1.77 14.00 12.00
N ASP A 212 2.96 14.18 12.56
CA ASP A 212 3.09 14.52 13.99
C ASP A 212 2.44 15.87 14.33
N ARG A 213 2.61 16.89 13.47
CA ARG A 213 1.95 18.19 13.66
C ARG A 213 0.42 18.06 13.58
N ALA A 214 -0.07 17.31 12.58
CA ALA A 214 -1.50 17.10 12.40
C ALA A 214 -2.14 16.32 13.54
N LEU A 215 -1.47 15.30 14.08
CA LEU A 215 -1.93 14.56 15.27
C LEU A 215 -2.03 15.48 16.50
N ASN A 216 -1.08 16.40 16.69
CA ASN A 216 -1.15 17.38 17.77
C ASN A 216 -2.32 18.35 17.57
N VAL A 217 -2.58 18.79 16.34
CA VAL A 217 -3.73 19.65 16.01
C VAL A 217 -5.04 18.91 16.32
N LEU A 218 -5.21 17.67 15.83
CA LEU A 218 -6.40 16.87 16.11
C LEU A 218 -6.60 16.62 17.60
N SER A 219 -5.53 16.32 18.36
CA SER A 219 -5.60 16.17 19.80
C SER A 219 -6.09 17.45 20.50
N GLY A 220 -5.65 18.62 20.03
CA GLY A 220 -6.11 19.92 20.53
C GLY A 220 -7.55 20.26 20.15
N MET A 221 -8.06 19.73 19.05
CA MET A 221 -9.45 19.93 18.59
C MET A 221 -10.45 18.99 19.26
N GLN A 222 -9.99 17.87 19.80
CA GLN A 222 -10.86 16.91 20.45
C GLN A 222 -11.45 17.47 21.74
N LYS A 223 -12.75 17.42 21.86
CA LYS A 223 -13.50 17.92 23.03
C LYS A 223 -13.41 16.98 24.22
N ASP A 224 -13.86 17.46 25.40
CA ASP A 224 -13.86 16.68 26.64
C ASP A 224 -14.77 15.44 26.58
N ASP A 225 -15.79 15.43 25.70
CA ASP A 225 -16.64 14.28 25.45
C ASP A 225 -16.07 13.28 24.41
N GLY A 226 -14.86 13.55 23.92
CA GLY A 226 -14.17 12.74 22.92
C GLY A 226 -14.56 13.05 21.49
N SER A 227 -15.51 13.97 21.24
CA SER A 227 -16.00 14.35 19.90
C SER A 227 -15.13 15.43 19.23
N PHE A 228 -15.48 15.71 17.97
CA PHE A 228 -14.91 16.80 17.16
C PHE A 228 -16.01 17.67 16.60
N ASP A 229 -15.80 18.99 16.60
CA ASP A 229 -16.71 19.92 15.94
C ASP A 229 -16.29 20.14 14.48
N ALA A 230 -17.27 20.01 13.60
CA ALA A 230 -17.18 20.48 12.22
C ALA A 230 -18.34 21.44 11.99
N TRP A 231 -18.08 22.59 11.36
CA TRP A 231 -19.11 23.61 11.05
C TRP A 231 -19.93 24.08 12.27
N GLY A 232 -19.33 24.06 13.45
CA GLY A 232 -19.93 24.56 14.70
C GLY A 232 -20.78 23.56 15.48
N ALA A 233 -20.77 22.31 15.12
CA ALA A 233 -21.43 21.24 15.86
C ALA A 233 -20.58 19.97 15.87
N SER A 234 -20.69 19.17 16.94
CA SER A 234 -20.09 17.83 16.97
C SER A 234 -20.76 16.93 15.94
N SER A 235 -19.97 16.25 15.15
CA SER A 235 -20.42 15.38 14.08
C SER A 235 -19.84 13.98 14.21
N SER A 236 -20.68 12.98 13.95
CA SER A 236 -20.24 11.58 13.93
C SER A 236 -19.26 11.30 12.79
N GLU A 237 -19.36 12.03 11.68
CA GLU A 237 -18.48 11.92 10.53
C GLU A 237 -17.06 12.34 10.87
N SER A 238 -16.88 13.49 11.56
CA SER A 238 -15.57 13.96 11.98
C SER A 238 -14.89 12.96 12.91
N ILE A 239 -15.64 12.40 13.87
CA ILE A 239 -15.13 11.35 14.75
C ILE A 239 -14.71 10.12 13.91
N SER A 240 -15.52 9.74 12.93
CA SER A 240 -15.28 8.59 12.06
C SER A 240 -14.02 8.75 11.23
N GLN A 241 -13.80 9.93 10.62
CA GLN A 241 -12.61 10.21 9.84
C GLN A 241 -11.34 10.14 10.69
N VAL A 242 -11.37 10.73 11.90
CA VAL A 242 -10.21 10.68 12.81
C VAL A 242 -9.94 9.24 13.29
N LEU A 243 -10.99 8.46 13.58
CA LEU A 243 -10.84 7.05 13.97
C LEU A 243 -10.14 6.23 12.87
N VAL A 244 -10.57 6.37 11.61
CA VAL A 244 -9.92 5.70 10.47
C VAL A 244 -8.46 6.13 10.32
N ALA A 245 -8.15 7.43 10.50
CA ALA A 245 -6.80 7.95 10.39
C ALA A 245 -5.87 7.35 11.45
N LEU A 246 -6.31 7.28 12.72
CA LEU A 246 -5.51 6.67 13.80
C LEU A 246 -5.25 5.19 13.53
N CYS A 247 -6.28 4.44 13.12
CA CYS A 247 -6.13 3.03 12.75
C CYS A 247 -5.15 2.85 11.58
N ALA A 248 -5.21 3.69 10.55
CA ALA A 248 -4.29 3.65 9.41
C ALA A 248 -2.84 3.94 9.82
N LEU A 249 -2.63 4.80 10.81
CA LEU A 249 -1.33 5.12 11.38
C LEU A 249 -0.83 4.08 12.40
N GLY A 250 -1.63 3.06 12.74
CA GLY A 250 -1.29 2.06 13.74
C GLY A 250 -1.36 2.59 15.18
N ILE A 251 -2.15 3.62 15.42
CA ILE A 251 -2.36 4.25 16.73
C ILE A 251 -3.63 3.72 17.36
N ASP A 252 -3.54 3.16 18.57
CA ASP A 252 -4.71 2.69 19.31
C ASP A 252 -5.45 3.89 19.95
N PRO A 253 -6.66 4.22 19.46
CA PRO A 253 -7.41 5.39 19.95
C PRO A 253 -7.90 5.23 21.40
N ALA A 254 -7.92 4.01 21.93
CA ALA A 254 -8.30 3.74 23.32
C ALA A 254 -7.10 3.82 24.29
N LYS A 255 -5.86 3.89 23.79
CA LYS A 255 -4.63 3.89 24.60
C LYS A 255 -3.76 5.12 24.41
N ASP A 256 -3.85 5.79 23.26
CA ASP A 256 -3.03 6.98 23.01
C ASP A 256 -3.55 8.15 23.87
N SER A 257 -2.71 8.64 24.78
CA SER A 257 -3.05 9.72 25.73
C SER A 257 -3.45 11.04 25.07
N ARG A 258 -3.14 11.22 23.79
CA ARG A 258 -3.61 12.38 23.01
C ARG A 258 -5.11 12.32 22.72
N PHE A 259 -5.69 11.11 22.65
CA PHE A 259 -7.07 10.88 22.22
C PHE A 259 -7.98 10.24 23.29
N VAL A 260 -7.46 9.99 24.48
CA VAL A 260 -8.25 9.65 25.66
C VAL A 260 -8.27 10.86 26.61
N ARG A 261 -9.46 11.43 26.84
CA ARG A 261 -9.65 12.61 27.70
C ARG A 261 -9.49 12.27 29.19
N ALA A 262 -9.25 13.26 30.00
CA ALA A 262 -9.03 13.07 31.44
C ALA A 262 -10.20 12.39 32.19
N ASN A 263 -11.43 12.47 31.64
CA ASN A 263 -12.63 11.80 32.13
C ASN A 263 -12.85 10.40 31.53
N GLY A 264 -11.89 9.90 30.72
CA GLY A 264 -11.97 8.63 30.03
C GLY A 264 -12.71 8.66 28.70
N ALA A 265 -13.28 9.79 28.27
CA ALA A 265 -13.95 9.89 26.97
C ALA A 265 -12.91 9.76 25.82
N TRP A 266 -13.29 9.02 24.78
CA TRP A 266 -12.46 8.73 23.61
C TRP A 266 -13.31 8.58 22.35
N LEU A 267 -12.68 8.46 21.19
CA LEU A 267 -13.37 8.54 19.90
C LEU A 267 -14.57 7.60 19.78
N VAL A 268 -14.39 6.30 20.09
CA VAL A 268 -15.50 5.34 19.90
C VAL A 268 -16.59 5.58 20.93
N SER A 269 -16.27 5.98 22.19
CA SER A 269 -17.32 6.34 23.16
C SER A 269 -18.13 7.56 22.70
N ALA A 270 -17.47 8.55 22.09
CA ALA A 270 -18.12 9.71 21.48
C ALA A 270 -18.98 9.32 20.28
N LEU A 271 -18.44 8.50 19.36
CA LEU A 271 -19.20 8.01 18.21
C LEU A 271 -20.47 7.26 18.64
N MET A 272 -20.37 6.38 19.65
CA MET A 272 -21.51 5.65 20.21
C MET A 272 -22.59 6.55 20.81
N SER A 273 -22.30 7.81 21.14
CA SER A 273 -23.30 8.76 21.59
C SER A 273 -24.30 9.16 20.50
N PHE A 274 -23.94 9.03 19.22
CA PHE A 274 -24.78 9.33 18.05
C PHE A 274 -25.61 8.12 17.55
N ARG A 275 -25.46 6.95 18.17
CA ARG A 275 -26.15 5.74 17.75
C ARG A 275 -27.67 5.85 17.87
N VAL A 276 -28.35 5.22 16.94
CA VAL A 276 -29.81 5.13 16.87
C VAL A 276 -30.19 3.68 16.61
N GLN A 277 -30.86 3.05 17.57
CA GLN A 277 -31.42 1.70 17.35
C GLN A 277 -32.63 1.81 16.44
N THR A 278 -32.67 1.02 15.36
CA THR A 278 -33.76 0.92 14.42
C THR A 278 -34.28 -0.51 14.36
N GLU A 279 -35.38 -0.73 13.64
CA GLU A 279 -35.94 -2.08 13.41
C GLU A 279 -35.01 -2.96 12.54
N THR A 280 -34.21 -2.34 11.68
CA THR A 280 -33.34 -3.05 10.72
C THR A 280 -31.88 -3.14 11.17
N GLY A 281 -31.50 -2.50 12.29
CA GLY A 281 -30.14 -2.52 12.79
C GLY A 281 -29.75 -1.25 13.51
N LEU A 282 -28.47 -0.96 13.53
CA LEU A 282 -27.87 0.20 14.18
C LEU A 282 -27.58 1.30 13.16
N ALA A 283 -28.19 2.47 13.33
CA ALA A 283 -27.88 3.67 12.58
C ALA A 283 -27.12 4.68 13.42
N PHE A 284 -26.59 5.72 12.76
CA PHE A 284 -25.96 6.87 13.39
C PHE A 284 -26.60 8.16 12.89
N GLY A 285 -26.65 9.15 13.76
CA GLY A 285 -27.07 10.50 13.41
C GLY A 285 -25.89 11.36 13.04
N HIS A 286 -26.12 12.43 12.28
CA HIS A 286 -25.10 13.40 11.87
C HIS A 286 -24.60 14.23 13.07
N THR A 287 -25.42 15.19 13.53
CA THR A 287 -25.12 16.06 14.69
C THR A 287 -26.06 15.80 15.86
N ASN A 288 -26.94 14.83 15.76
CA ASN A 288 -27.95 14.46 16.74
C ASN A 288 -28.26 12.96 16.63
N ARG A 289 -29.23 12.45 17.39
CA ARG A 289 -29.65 11.04 17.38
C ARG A 289 -30.80 10.74 16.41
N THR A 290 -30.84 11.40 15.27
CA THR A 290 -31.75 11.06 14.17
C THR A 290 -30.99 10.27 13.13
N ALA A 291 -31.47 9.07 12.80
CA ALA A 291 -30.80 8.20 11.82
C ALA A 291 -30.55 8.94 10.50
N ASN A 292 -29.31 8.92 10.07
CA ASN A 292 -28.84 9.52 8.82
C ASN A 292 -28.00 8.49 8.08
N TYR A 293 -28.32 8.23 6.81
CA TYR A 293 -27.66 7.16 6.06
C TYR A 293 -26.15 7.43 5.86
N MET A 294 -25.80 8.66 5.45
CA MET A 294 -24.40 9.05 5.25
C MET A 294 -23.57 8.95 6.55
N ALA A 295 -24.13 9.45 7.66
CA ALA A 295 -23.50 9.34 8.98
C ALA A 295 -23.32 7.87 9.39
N THR A 296 -24.30 7.03 9.08
CA THR A 296 -24.26 5.59 9.37
C THR A 296 -23.19 4.88 8.55
N GLU A 297 -23.06 5.17 7.25
CA GLU A 297 -22.01 4.60 6.40
C GLU A 297 -20.62 4.96 6.95
N GLN A 298 -20.41 6.22 7.32
CA GLN A 298 -19.13 6.67 7.84
C GLN A 298 -18.79 6.05 9.19
N ALA A 299 -19.76 6.01 10.11
CA ALA A 299 -19.59 5.30 11.37
C ALA A 299 -19.28 3.80 11.15
N GLY A 300 -19.97 3.18 10.18
CA GLY A 300 -19.78 1.77 9.84
C GLY A 300 -18.37 1.45 9.37
N TYR A 301 -17.85 2.17 8.38
CA TYR A 301 -16.49 1.89 7.94
C TYR A 301 -15.41 2.30 8.96
N ALA A 302 -15.69 3.28 9.83
CA ALA A 302 -14.78 3.66 10.90
C ALA A 302 -14.74 2.60 12.01
N LEU A 303 -15.88 2.04 12.39
CA LEU A 303 -15.96 0.92 13.33
C LEU A 303 -15.29 -0.34 12.74
N ALA A 304 -15.53 -0.64 11.46
CA ALA A 304 -14.83 -1.73 10.76
C ALA A 304 -13.30 -1.51 10.73
N ALA A 305 -12.83 -0.26 10.53
CA ALA A 305 -11.41 0.06 10.61
C ALA A 305 -10.83 -0.24 11.99
N TYR A 306 -11.56 0.09 13.06
CA TYR A 306 -11.11 -0.17 14.42
C TYR A 306 -11.19 -1.66 14.80
N GLU A 307 -12.23 -2.37 14.37
CA GLU A 307 -12.33 -3.82 14.54
C GLU A 307 -11.14 -4.54 13.89
N ARG A 308 -10.81 -4.18 12.64
CA ARG A 308 -9.66 -4.70 11.93
C ARG A 308 -8.34 -4.39 12.63
N PHE A 309 -8.21 -3.15 13.16
CA PHE A 309 -7.05 -2.76 13.95
C PHE A 309 -6.88 -3.63 15.19
N LEU A 310 -7.95 -3.88 15.96
CA LEU A 310 -7.94 -4.75 17.13
C LEU A 310 -7.57 -6.21 16.77
N ALA A 311 -8.01 -6.67 15.61
CA ALA A 311 -7.71 -8.00 15.10
C ALA A 311 -6.31 -8.13 14.44
N GLY A 312 -5.51 -7.05 14.38
CA GLY A 312 -4.21 -7.05 13.72
C GLY A 312 -4.28 -7.28 12.21
N GLN A 313 -5.42 -7.00 11.59
CA GLN A 313 -5.63 -7.11 10.14
C GLN A 313 -5.10 -5.88 9.40
N PRO A 314 -4.86 -5.98 8.08
CA PRO A 314 -4.55 -4.81 7.26
C PRO A 314 -5.57 -3.68 7.44
N ALA A 315 -5.11 -2.43 7.44
CA ALA A 315 -5.97 -1.26 7.63
C ALA A 315 -7.12 -1.22 6.61
N LEU A 316 -8.16 -0.44 6.89
CA LEU A 316 -9.41 -0.39 6.10
C LEU A 316 -9.16 -0.30 4.58
N TYR A 317 -8.24 0.56 4.18
CA TYR A 317 -7.93 0.82 2.76
C TYR A 317 -6.71 0.05 2.26
N THR A 318 -6.03 -0.73 3.09
CA THR A 318 -4.96 -1.64 2.67
C THR A 318 -5.58 -2.99 2.35
N MET A 319 -5.76 -3.29 1.07
CA MET A 319 -6.59 -4.41 0.60
C MET A 319 -5.77 -5.59 0.08
N THR A 320 -4.57 -5.80 0.63
CA THR A 320 -3.70 -6.95 0.31
C THR A 320 -4.29 -8.28 0.74
N ASP A 321 -5.30 -8.26 1.56
CA ASP A 321 -6.07 -9.41 2.06
C ASP A 321 -7.36 -9.71 1.27
N THR A 322 -7.64 -8.97 0.20
CA THR A 322 -8.75 -9.29 -0.73
C THR A 322 -8.30 -10.30 -1.78
N THR A 323 -9.25 -10.96 -2.43
CA THR A 323 -8.94 -11.92 -3.50
C THR A 323 -8.06 -11.31 -4.59
N TYR A 324 -8.37 -10.09 -5.02
CA TYR A 324 -7.54 -9.37 -5.99
C TYR A 324 -6.21 -8.93 -5.37
N GLY A 325 -6.21 -8.37 -4.17
CA GLY A 325 -5.02 -7.89 -3.47
C GLY A 325 -4.02 -8.98 -3.10
N ALA A 326 -4.51 -10.19 -2.78
CA ALA A 326 -3.66 -11.33 -2.47
C ALA A 326 -2.92 -11.89 -3.71
N HIS A 327 -3.43 -11.63 -4.91
CA HIS A 327 -2.89 -12.16 -6.16
C HIS A 327 -2.23 -11.09 -7.05
N THR A 328 -2.20 -9.83 -6.67
CA THR A 328 -1.81 -8.75 -7.55
C THR A 328 -0.68 -7.91 -7.04
N CYS A 329 0.42 -8.03 -7.73
CA CYS A 329 1.44 -7.01 -7.82
C CYS A 329 1.04 -5.96 -8.88
N VAL A 330 0.18 -5.04 -8.55
CA VAL A 330 -0.17 -3.90 -9.45
C VAL A 330 0.82 -2.75 -9.28
N ARG A 331 2.01 -3.06 -8.72
CA ARG A 331 3.02 -2.07 -8.34
C ARG A 331 3.52 -1.23 -9.50
N TYR A 332 3.56 -1.83 -10.71
CA TYR A 332 4.14 -1.18 -11.87
C TYR A 332 3.09 -0.95 -12.95
N ARG A 333 2.92 0.32 -13.32
CA ARG A 333 1.93 0.75 -14.32
C ARG A 333 2.16 0.18 -15.72
N ASP A 334 3.40 -0.13 -16.07
CA ASP A 334 3.82 -0.66 -17.37
C ASP A 334 3.76 -2.19 -17.42
N THR A 335 3.41 -2.86 -16.34
CA THR A 335 3.16 -4.31 -16.33
C THR A 335 1.69 -4.67 -16.34
N ALA A 336 0.79 -3.70 -16.20
CA ALA A 336 -0.63 -3.92 -16.31
C ALA A 336 -0.96 -4.49 -17.70
N ARG A 337 -1.68 -5.62 -17.72
CA ARG A 337 -1.97 -6.38 -18.95
C ARG A 337 -0.74 -6.93 -19.68
N HIS A 338 0.45 -6.87 -19.07
CA HIS A 338 1.65 -7.47 -19.65
C HIS A 338 1.71 -8.95 -19.26
N TRP A 339 2.08 -9.83 -20.22
CA TRP A 339 2.15 -11.28 -20.02
C TRP A 339 3.03 -11.69 -18.82
N ALA A 340 4.05 -10.89 -18.51
CA ALA A 340 4.99 -11.15 -17.43
C ALA A 340 4.52 -10.62 -16.06
N GLN A 341 3.36 -9.98 -15.95
CA GLN A 341 2.87 -9.40 -14.70
C GLN A 341 2.97 -10.36 -13.51
N PRO A 342 2.51 -11.63 -13.57
CA PRO A 342 2.62 -12.56 -12.42
C PRO A 342 4.07 -12.84 -12.01
N TYR A 343 4.97 -12.90 -13.00
CA TYR A 343 6.39 -13.14 -12.76
C TYR A 343 7.11 -11.91 -12.18
N VAL A 344 6.79 -10.74 -12.69
CA VAL A 344 7.28 -9.46 -12.14
C VAL A 344 6.85 -9.33 -10.68
N CYS A 345 5.62 -9.72 -10.37
CA CYS A 345 5.11 -9.78 -9.02
C CYS A 345 5.98 -10.66 -8.12
N ALA A 346 6.16 -11.91 -8.52
CA ALA A 346 6.90 -12.88 -7.72
C ALA A 346 8.33 -12.42 -7.40
N VAL A 347 9.07 -11.86 -8.38
CA VAL A 347 10.44 -11.40 -8.16
C VAL A 347 10.54 -10.10 -7.38
N THR A 348 9.52 -9.25 -7.40
CA THR A 348 9.51 -7.99 -6.64
C THR A 348 9.05 -8.18 -5.21
N GLU A 349 8.12 -9.06 -4.94
CA GLU A 349 7.69 -9.45 -3.59
C GLU A 349 8.84 -10.10 -2.82
N GLN A 350 9.65 -10.90 -3.50
CA GLN A 350 10.86 -11.48 -2.92
C GLN A 350 12.04 -10.50 -2.83
N GLY A 351 11.88 -9.24 -3.24
CA GLY A 351 12.95 -8.23 -3.22
C GLY A 351 14.10 -8.50 -4.21
N LEU A 352 13.93 -9.42 -5.17
CA LEU A 352 14.97 -9.81 -6.13
C LEU A 352 15.16 -8.76 -7.22
N MET A 353 14.06 -8.25 -7.76
CA MET A 353 14.06 -7.19 -8.76
C MET A 353 13.26 -5.99 -8.26
N ASN A 354 13.70 -4.78 -8.65
CA ASN A 354 13.01 -3.54 -8.36
C ASN A 354 12.59 -2.85 -9.66
N GLY A 355 11.64 -1.92 -9.57
CA GLY A 355 11.31 -1.01 -10.66
C GLY A 355 12.44 -0.05 -11.01
N VAL A 356 12.29 0.64 -12.13
CA VAL A 356 13.25 1.62 -12.65
C VAL A 356 12.91 3.07 -12.23
N GLY A 357 11.90 3.24 -11.37
CA GLY A 357 11.38 4.53 -10.94
C GLY A 357 10.04 4.88 -11.61
N ASN A 358 9.38 5.94 -11.14
CA ASN A 358 8.09 6.42 -11.65
C ASN A 358 7.00 5.31 -11.76
N ASP A 359 6.98 4.40 -10.80
CA ASP A 359 6.07 3.24 -10.80
C ASP A 359 6.17 2.37 -12.07
N CYS A 360 7.36 2.28 -12.67
CA CYS A 360 7.64 1.44 -13.84
C CYS A 360 8.60 0.31 -13.48
N PHE A 361 8.36 -0.85 -14.08
CA PHE A 361 9.26 -2.00 -14.06
C PHE A 361 10.18 -2.03 -15.27
N ASP A 362 9.76 -1.44 -16.39
CA ASP A 362 10.39 -1.50 -17.69
C ASP A 362 10.52 -2.95 -18.21
N PRO A 363 9.38 -3.66 -18.42
CA PRO A 363 9.39 -5.08 -18.74
C PRO A 363 10.11 -5.42 -20.04
N GLU A 364 10.07 -4.53 -21.04
CA GLU A 364 10.76 -4.69 -22.32
C GLU A 364 12.20 -4.14 -22.32
N GLY A 365 12.60 -3.46 -21.25
CA GLY A 365 13.99 -3.02 -21.05
C GLY A 365 14.94 -4.21 -20.93
N THR A 366 16.18 -4.02 -21.35
CA THR A 366 17.19 -5.08 -21.32
C THR A 366 17.77 -5.28 -19.92
N LEU A 367 18.05 -6.54 -19.58
CA LEU A 367 18.80 -6.88 -18.38
C LEU A 367 20.29 -6.87 -18.69
N ASN A 368 21.09 -6.21 -17.86
CA ASN A 368 22.54 -6.28 -17.96
C ASN A 368 23.14 -7.36 -17.03
N ARG A 369 24.40 -7.68 -17.24
CA ARG A 369 25.11 -8.76 -16.52
C ARG A 369 25.23 -8.47 -15.02
N ALA A 370 25.46 -7.21 -14.63
CA ALA A 370 25.53 -6.79 -13.23
C ALA A 370 24.18 -6.91 -12.52
N MET A 371 23.08 -6.59 -13.21
CA MET A 371 21.73 -6.78 -12.67
C MET A 371 21.46 -8.25 -12.35
N LEU A 372 21.78 -9.18 -13.27
CA LEU A 372 21.55 -10.60 -13.02
C LEU A 372 22.43 -11.13 -11.87
N ALA A 373 23.70 -10.76 -11.80
CA ALA A 373 24.56 -11.13 -10.68
C ALA A 373 23.97 -10.64 -9.34
N THR A 374 23.44 -9.40 -9.31
CA THR A 374 22.83 -8.82 -8.12
C THR A 374 21.52 -9.54 -7.73
N ILE A 375 20.73 -9.95 -8.71
CA ILE A 375 19.50 -10.72 -8.47
C ILE A 375 19.83 -12.08 -7.86
N LEU A 376 20.80 -12.81 -8.41
CA LEU A 376 21.23 -14.11 -7.88
C LEU A 376 21.84 -13.99 -6.49
N TRP A 377 22.61 -12.94 -6.24
CA TRP A 377 23.18 -12.63 -4.92
C TRP A 377 22.07 -12.38 -3.88
N ARG A 378 21.03 -11.60 -4.22
CA ARG A 378 19.86 -11.41 -3.37
C ARG A 378 19.11 -12.71 -3.12
N ALA A 379 18.89 -13.52 -4.16
CA ALA A 379 18.23 -14.81 -4.04
C ALA A 379 18.99 -15.78 -3.10
N SER A 380 20.30 -15.58 -2.95
CA SER A 380 21.16 -16.37 -2.03
C SER A 380 21.28 -15.74 -0.63
N GLY A 381 20.44 -14.75 -0.29
CA GLY A 381 20.44 -14.11 1.02
C GLY A 381 21.48 -13.01 1.20
N SER A 382 22.00 -12.45 0.10
CA SER A 382 22.96 -11.34 0.10
C SER A 382 24.23 -11.58 0.92
N PRO A 383 24.94 -12.71 0.72
CA PRO A 383 26.12 -13.06 1.52
C PRO A 383 27.25 -12.01 1.33
N ALA A 384 28.04 -11.81 2.38
CA ALA A 384 29.22 -10.98 2.29
C ALA A 384 30.23 -11.58 1.30
N ALA A 385 30.86 -10.74 0.49
CA ALA A 385 31.96 -11.12 -0.41
C ALA A 385 32.93 -9.97 -0.52
N ASP A 386 34.19 -10.27 -0.29
CA ASP A 386 35.30 -9.31 -0.34
C ASP A 386 36.11 -9.52 -1.63
N GLY A 387 36.49 -8.40 -2.27
CA GLY A 387 37.51 -8.34 -3.29
C GLY A 387 37.20 -9.07 -4.60
N GLY A 388 36.41 -8.44 -5.45
CA GLY A 388 36.27 -8.86 -6.83
C GLY A 388 37.59 -8.68 -7.61
N SER A 389 37.86 -9.61 -8.52
CA SER A 389 39.11 -9.61 -9.29
C SER A 389 38.97 -9.10 -10.71
N PHE A 390 37.76 -8.73 -11.16
CA PHE A 390 37.57 -8.20 -12.52
C PHE A 390 38.03 -6.75 -12.63
N SER A 391 38.85 -6.46 -13.64
CA SER A 391 39.47 -5.14 -13.85
C SER A 391 38.45 -4.03 -14.12
N ASP A 392 37.26 -4.37 -14.61
CA ASP A 392 36.19 -3.45 -14.95
C ASP A 392 35.04 -3.41 -13.90
N VAL A 393 35.30 -3.93 -12.70
CA VAL A 393 34.37 -3.91 -11.57
C VAL A 393 35.02 -3.13 -10.41
N PRO A 394 34.97 -1.78 -10.41
CA PRO A 394 35.55 -0.98 -9.34
C PRO A 394 34.79 -1.20 -8.03
N ALA A 395 35.50 -1.06 -6.92
CA ALA A 395 34.89 -1.13 -5.59
C ALA A 395 33.87 0.00 -5.37
N GLY A 396 32.87 -0.27 -4.54
CA GLY A 396 31.84 0.72 -4.15
C GLY A 396 30.71 0.93 -5.16
N GLN A 397 30.67 0.20 -6.26
CA GLN A 397 29.50 0.18 -7.13
C GLN A 397 28.39 -0.68 -6.52
N TRP A 398 27.15 -0.39 -6.86
CA TRP A 398 25.97 -1.12 -6.35
C TRP A 398 26.00 -2.64 -6.63
N TYR A 399 26.78 -3.06 -7.61
CA TYR A 399 26.93 -4.47 -8.03
C TYR A 399 28.25 -5.12 -7.58
N SER A 400 29.20 -4.36 -7.01
CA SER A 400 30.56 -4.87 -6.76
C SER A 400 30.58 -6.12 -5.89
N THR A 401 29.88 -6.10 -4.74
CA THR A 401 29.76 -7.25 -3.83
C THR A 401 29.08 -8.44 -4.50
N ALA A 402 28.02 -8.19 -5.25
CA ALA A 402 27.27 -9.25 -5.94
C ALA A 402 28.12 -9.94 -7.03
N VAL A 403 28.87 -9.17 -7.80
CA VAL A 403 29.77 -9.71 -8.83
C VAL A 403 30.94 -10.48 -8.21
N SER A 404 31.52 -9.97 -7.11
CA SER A 404 32.57 -10.68 -6.35
C SER A 404 32.07 -12.02 -5.83
N TRP A 405 30.88 -12.03 -5.21
CA TRP A 405 30.24 -13.26 -4.76
C TRP A 405 29.97 -14.24 -5.92
N ALA A 406 29.41 -13.77 -7.03
CA ALA A 406 29.09 -14.61 -8.17
C ALA A 406 30.35 -15.24 -8.80
N GLN A 407 31.48 -14.53 -8.77
CA GLN A 407 32.76 -15.05 -9.19
C GLN A 407 33.29 -16.12 -8.23
N GLN A 408 33.33 -15.84 -6.93
CA GLN A 408 33.78 -16.78 -5.89
C GLN A 408 32.92 -18.04 -5.86
N SER A 409 31.62 -17.92 -6.11
CA SER A 409 30.68 -19.04 -6.21
C SER A 409 30.73 -19.77 -7.57
N GLY A 410 31.61 -19.38 -8.50
CA GLY A 410 31.70 -20.01 -9.81
C GLY A 410 30.54 -19.73 -10.77
N ILE A 411 29.63 -18.84 -10.42
CA ILE A 411 28.45 -18.49 -11.22
C ILE A 411 28.85 -17.71 -12.46
N VAL A 412 29.83 -16.81 -12.34
CA VAL A 412 30.36 -16.00 -13.44
C VAL A 412 31.84 -16.25 -13.67
N GLN A 413 32.29 -16.20 -14.96
CA GLN A 413 33.65 -16.43 -15.36
C GLN A 413 34.26 -15.22 -16.13
N GLY A 414 33.48 -14.16 -16.31
CA GLY A 414 33.90 -13.02 -17.13
C GLY A 414 33.75 -13.26 -18.64
N VAL A 415 34.24 -12.29 -19.40
CA VAL A 415 34.16 -12.25 -20.89
C VAL A 415 35.52 -12.32 -21.56
N GLY A 416 36.58 -12.60 -20.80
CA GLY A 416 37.98 -12.58 -21.23
C GLY A 416 38.74 -11.39 -20.64
N GLU A 417 40.07 -11.43 -20.73
CA GLU A 417 40.99 -10.36 -20.29
C GLU A 417 40.70 -9.84 -18.88
N ASN A 418 40.33 -10.73 -17.97
CA ASN A 418 39.93 -10.42 -16.60
C ASN A 418 38.81 -9.36 -16.51
N ARG A 419 37.89 -9.34 -17.48
CA ARG A 419 36.74 -8.42 -17.52
C ARG A 419 35.43 -9.16 -17.29
N PHE A 420 34.50 -8.51 -16.58
CA PHE A 420 33.14 -8.98 -16.36
C PHE A 420 32.12 -8.40 -17.35
N ALA A 421 32.36 -7.21 -17.85
CA ALA A 421 31.46 -6.41 -18.68
C ALA A 421 30.10 -6.15 -17.98
N PRO A 422 30.07 -5.45 -16.83
CA PRO A 422 28.91 -5.34 -15.96
C PRO A 422 27.70 -4.70 -16.62
N MET A 423 27.90 -3.74 -17.51
CA MET A 423 26.83 -2.98 -18.17
C MET A 423 26.38 -3.59 -19.50
N ASP A 424 27.06 -4.61 -20.01
CA ASP A 424 26.64 -5.27 -21.25
C ASP A 424 25.33 -6.00 -21.05
N SER A 425 24.44 -5.90 -22.03
CA SER A 425 23.18 -6.64 -22.04
C SER A 425 23.44 -8.15 -22.03
N ILE A 426 22.68 -8.90 -21.24
CA ILE A 426 22.83 -10.34 -21.13
C ILE A 426 22.00 -11.05 -22.21
N THR A 427 22.58 -12.08 -22.85
CA THR A 427 21.83 -12.93 -23.77
C THR A 427 21.03 -13.99 -23.01
N ARG A 428 20.01 -14.56 -23.66
CA ARG A 428 19.16 -15.61 -23.09
C ARG A 428 19.96 -16.86 -22.71
N GLU A 429 20.94 -17.25 -23.54
CA GLU A 429 21.85 -18.38 -23.20
C GLU A 429 22.79 -18.04 -22.04
N GLN A 430 23.30 -16.81 -21.93
CA GLN A 430 24.12 -16.38 -20.80
C GLN A 430 23.31 -16.39 -19.51
N LEU A 431 22.06 -15.93 -19.54
CA LEU A 431 21.15 -15.98 -18.40
C LEU A 431 20.92 -17.42 -17.96
N ALA A 432 20.60 -18.34 -18.91
CA ALA A 432 20.43 -19.75 -18.62
C ALA A 432 21.68 -20.39 -17.98
N VAL A 433 22.89 -20.04 -18.47
CA VAL A 433 24.16 -20.55 -17.91
C VAL A 433 24.42 -20.04 -16.50
N MET A 434 24.10 -18.77 -16.21
CA MET A 434 24.28 -18.26 -14.84
C MET A 434 23.30 -18.93 -13.85
N LEU A 435 22.04 -19.18 -14.24
CA LEU A 435 21.07 -19.95 -13.44
C LEU A 435 21.55 -21.41 -13.24
N TRP A 436 22.00 -22.04 -14.31
CA TRP A 436 22.49 -23.42 -14.26
C TRP A 436 23.72 -23.56 -13.33
N ARG A 437 24.67 -22.65 -13.39
CA ARG A 437 25.83 -22.60 -12.49
C ARG A 437 25.41 -22.35 -11.04
N ALA A 438 24.46 -21.45 -10.82
CA ALA A 438 23.91 -21.20 -9.49
C ALA A 438 23.22 -22.45 -8.90
N SER A 439 22.77 -23.41 -9.74
CA SER A 439 22.25 -24.72 -9.34
C SER A 439 23.30 -25.80 -9.17
N GLY A 440 24.59 -25.48 -9.23
CA GLY A 440 25.67 -26.46 -9.13
C GLY A 440 25.98 -27.20 -10.44
N SER A 441 25.59 -26.66 -11.58
CA SER A 441 25.90 -27.20 -12.92
C SER A 441 25.41 -28.63 -13.17
N PRO A 442 24.16 -28.98 -12.92
CA PRO A 442 23.65 -30.33 -13.09
C PRO A 442 23.68 -30.78 -14.57
N GLY A 443 23.90 -32.08 -14.80
CA GLY A 443 23.77 -32.66 -16.12
C GLY A 443 22.34 -32.61 -16.64
N SER A 444 22.16 -32.60 -17.98
CA SER A 444 20.86 -32.75 -18.64
C SER A 444 21.02 -33.56 -19.92
N THR A 445 20.06 -34.44 -20.17
CA THR A 445 19.95 -35.23 -21.41
C THR A 445 18.82 -34.73 -22.30
N GLN A 446 18.17 -33.61 -21.93
CA GLN A 446 17.06 -33.05 -22.70
C GLN A 446 17.52 -32.65 -24.11
N SER A 447 16.77 -33.11 -25.11
CA SER A 447 17.03 -32.71 -26.50
C SER A 447 16.46 -31.33 -26.77
N LEU A 448 17.25 -30.48 -27.42
CA LEU A 448 16.82 -29.18 -27.92
C LEU A 448 16.26 -29.25 -29.37
N ALA A 449 16.24 -30.42 -30.00
CA ALA A 449 15.85 -30.58 -31.40
C ALA A 449 14.39 -30.14 -31.73
N ALA A 450 13.56 -30.02 -30.71
CA ALA A 450 12.20 -29.46 -30.86
C ALA A 450 12.19 -27.96 -31.24
N PHE A 451 13.31 -27.25 -31.04
CA PHE A 451 13.42 -25.84 -31.38
C PHE A 451 14.18 -25.66 -32.69
N PRO A 452 13.59 -24.97 -33.68
CA PRO A 452 14.18 -24.86 -35.02
C PRO A 452 15.53 -24.11 -35.04
N ASP A 453 15.82 -23.34 -34.01
CA ASP A 453 17.05 -22.57 -33.85
C ASP A 453 18.06 -23.19 -32.82
N ALA A 454 17.85 -24.44 -32.46
CA ALA A 454 18.78 -25.18 -31.56
C ALA A 454 20.23 -25.17 -32.07
N GLY A 455 20.43 -25.21 -33.39
CA GLY A 455 21.77 -25.16 -33.99
C GLY A 455 22.49 -23.83 -33.86
N THR A 456 21.83 -22.75 -33.38
CA THR A 456 22.45 -21.45 -33.12
C THR A 456 22.93 -21.29 -31.68
N CYS A 457 22.69 -22.30 -30.82
CA CYS A 457 23.17 -22.31 -29.43
C CYS A 457 24.69 -22.42 -29.39
N SER A 458 25.32 -21.63 -28.52
CA SER A 458 26.75 -21.78 -28.27
C SER A 458 27.07 -23.12 -27.61
N ASN A 459 28.16 -23.77 -28.02
CA ASN A 459 28.56 -25.06 -27.46
C ASN A 459 28.69 -25.04 -25.93
N TRP A 460 29.23 -23.94 -25.39
CA TRP A 460 29.40 -23.75 -23.94
C TRP A 460 28.06 -23.59 -23.18
N ALA A 461 26.99 -23.25 -23.86
CA ALA A 461 25.66 -23.04 -23.28
C ALA A 461 24.72 -24.22 -23.46
N SER A 462 25.06 -25.21 -24.31
CA SER A 462 24.15 -26.29 -24.72
C SER A 462 23.59 -27.09 -23.56
N THR A 463 24.41 -27.49 -22.61
CA THR A 463 23.97 -28.26 -21.41
C THR A 463 23.07 -27.41 -20.53
N ALA A 464 23.41 -26.13 -20.32
CA ALA A 464 22.62 -25.21 -19.51
C ALA A 464 21.24 -24.92 -20.12
N LEU A 465 21.19 -24.77 -21.46
CA LEU A 465 19.93 -24.59 -22.18
C LEU A 465 19.06 -25.86 -22.11
N ALA A 466 19.67 -27.04 -22.30
CA ALA A 466 18.98 -28.32 -22.16
C ALA A 466 18.38 -28.48 -20.76
N TRP A 467 19.16 -28.20 -19.72
CA TRP A 467 18.70 -28.20 -18.35
C TRP A 467 17.58 -27.17 -18.09
N ALA A 468 17.70 -25.95 -18.61
CA ALA A 468 16.68 -24.93 -18.42
C ALA A 468 15.36 -25.30 -19.11
N VAL A 469 15.40 -25.97 -20.26
CA VAL A 469 14.21 -26.52 -20.93
C VAL A 469 13.62 -27.68 -20.14
N GLU A 470 14.44 -28.62 -19.69
CA GLU A 470 14.03 -29.78 -18.87
C GLU A 470 13.28 -29.35 -17.60
N ARG A 471 13.76 -28.29 -16.96
CA ARG A 471 13.19 -27.73 -15.74
C ARG A 471 12.02 -26.77 -15.98
N GLY A 472 11.64 -26.54 -17.24
CA GLY A 472 10.58 -25.59 -17.57
C GLY A 472 10.95 -24.12 -17.31
N ILE A 473 12.23 -23.84 -17.02
CA ILE A 473 12.73 -22.47 -16.79
C ILE A 473 12.70 -21.69 -18.11
N LEU A 474 13.09 -22.34 -19.20
CA LEU A 474 13.12 -21.78 -20.56
C LEU A 474 12.12 -22.54 -21.45
N ASN A 475 11.01 -21.90 -21.81
CA ASN A 475 9.95 -22.51 -22.61
C ASN A 475 9.98 -22.07 -24.10
N GLY A 476 10.98 -21.29 -24.48
CA GLY A 476 11.05 -20.69 -25.81
C GLY A 476 10.16 -19.46 -25.95
N MET A 477 10.24 -18.84 -27.10
CA MET A 477 9.45 -17.68 -27.53
C MET A 477 9.10 -17.90 -29.01
N ASP A 478 7.82 -17.91 -29.33
CA ASP A 478 7.32 -18.22 -30.67
C ASP A 478 7.90 -19.53 -31.22
N GLY A 479 8.04 -20.56 -30.35
CA GLY A 479 8.60 -21.85 -30.68
C GLY A 479 10.12 -21.89 -30.89
N ARG A 480 10.86 -20.83 -30.48
CA ARG A 480 12.32 -20.69 -30.62
C ARG A 480 13.00 -20.46 -29.28
N LEU A 481 14.23 -20.90 -29.12
CA LEU A 481 15.07 -20.63 -27.95
C LEU A 481 15.60 -19.19 -27.95
N ALA A 482 15.91 -18.64 -29.13
CA ALA A 482 16.55 -17.35 -29.33
C ALA A 482 17.80 -17.15 -28.43
N PRO A 483 18.81 -18.06 -28.47
CA PRO A 483 19.89 -18.11 -27.47
C PRO A 483 20.74 -16.84 -27.46
N GLY A 484 21.09 -16.28 -28.61
CA GLY A 484 21.84 -15.05 -28.75
C GLY A 484 21.01 -13.78 -28.60
N GLY A 485 19.69 -13.89 -28.46
CA GLY A 485 18.81 -12.74 -28.21
C GLY A 485 19.03 -12.13 -26.83
N THR A 486 18.98 -10.81 -26.72
CA THR A 486 19.07 -10.10 -25.44
C THR A 486 17.86 -10.44 -24.57
N ALA A 487 18.11 -10.78 -23.31
CA ALA A 487 17.03 -11.05 -22.38
C ALA A 487 16.41 -9.73 -21.88
N THR A 488 15.06 -9.63 -22.00
CA THR A 488 14.34 -8.51 -21.38
C THR A 488 14.15 -8.73 -19.88
N ARG A 489 13.85 -7.67 -19.16
CA ARG A 489 13.54 -7.74 -17.73
C ARG A 489 12.33 -8.61 -17.45
N ALA A 490 11.32 -8.59 -18.32
CA ALA A 490 10.16 -9.49 -18.26
C ALA A 490 10.53 -10.96 -18.42
N GLN A 491 11.37 -11.28 -19.41
CA GLN A 491 11.86 -12.64 -19.64
C GLN A 491 12.70 -13.13 -18.47
N ALA A 492 13.58 -12.28 -17.92
CA ALA A 492 14.36 -12.60 -16.77
C ALA A 492 13.47 -12.86 -15.52
N ALA A 493 12.45 -12.04 -15.28
CA ALA A 493 11.49 -12.25 -14.21
C ALA A 493 10.80 -13.62 -14.32
N ALA A 494 10.35 -13.99 -15.54
CA ALA A 494 9.72 -15.28 -15.78
C ALA A 494 10.67 -16.46 -15.58
N MET A 495 11.90 -16.38 -16.07
CA MET A 495 12.91 -17.44 -15.89
C MET A 495 13.32 -17.56 -14.42
N LEU A 496 13.51 -16.46 -13.71
CA LEU A 496 13.84 -16.45 -12.28
C LEU A 496 12.71 -17.04 -11.43
N THR A 497 11.46 -16.65 -11.67
CA THR A 497 10.32 -17.22 -10.93
C THR A 497 10.24 -18.73 -11.07
N ARG A 498 10.42 -19.25 -12.29
CA ARG A 498 10.40 -20.69 -12.55
C ARG A 498 11.64 -21.41 -11.98
N TYR A 499 12.76 -20.71 -11.93
CA TYR A 499 13.99 -21.22 -11.33
C TYR A 499 13.89 -21.40 -9.81
N LEU A 500 13.13 -20.52 -9.13
CA LEU A 500 12.98 -20.51 -7.68
C LEU A 500 11.82 -21.40 -7.17
N GLN A 501 11.00 -21.96 -8.06
CA GLN A 501 9.97 -22.96 -7.77
C GLN A 501 10.56 -24.37 -7.76
#